data_0fc84c8cca1b2da04a8c1844942a83cd
#
_entry.id   0fc84c8cca1b2da04a8c1844942a83cd
#
_cell.length_a   1.000
_cell.length_b   1.000
_cell.length_c   1.000
_cell.angle_alpha   90.00
_cell.angle_beta   90.00
_cell.angle_gamma   90.00
#
_symmetry.space_group_name_H-M   'P 1'
#
loop_
_entity.id
_entity.type
_entity.pdbx_description
1 polymer ?
#
loop_
_entity_poly.entity_id
_entity_poly.type
_entity_poly.pdbx_seq_one_letter_code
_entity_poly.pdbx_strand_id
1 'polypeptide(L)'
;MKEVDWWLIQISTDYVFGKEPYNIPCGPAQKGTPTGVYGKTKLHSEQKIIATGCIYIIIRTAWLYSEFGKNFCKTMINLTATKPALKVVFDQCGTPTYALDLAHVIITIIEKPQVGVFHFSNEGVCSWYDFTQMIAKIVGNNDCDIQSCYSSEYPSPVTRPAYSVLDKCTIKETFYVKFPYWIDSLEKCISI
;
A
#
# COMPACT_ATOMS: atom_id res chain seq x y z
N MET A 1 17.03 -14.49 34.87
CA MET A 1 15.93 -14.51 33.91
C MET A 1 16.56 -14.65 32.53
N LYS A 2 16.14 -15.59 31.68
CA LYS A 2 16.58 -15.60 30.28
C LYS A 2 16.00 -14.34 29.64
N GLU A 3 16.86 -13.45 29.14
CA GLU A 3 16.45 -12.38 28.25
C GLU A 3 15.76 -13.03 27.05
N VAL A 4 14.50 -12.74 26.84
CA VAL A 4 13.77 -13.21 25.68
C VAL A 4 13.94 -12.14 24.62
N ASP A 5 14.66 -12.46 23.54
CA ASP A 5 14.83 -11.58 22.40
C ASP A 5 13.49 -11.43 21.67
N TRP A 6 12.77 -10.36 21.98
CA TRP A 6 11.52 -10.01 21.32
C TRP A 6 11.78 -9.19 20.06
N TRP A 7 11.19 -9.64 18.96
CA TRP A 7 11.13 -8.88 17.72
C TRP A 7 9.77 -8.17 17.62
N LEU A 8 9.78 -6.88 17.32
CA LEU A 8 8.58 -6.13 17.02
C LEU A 8 8.47 -5.94 15.51
N ILE A 9 7.44 -6.52 14.88
CA ILE A 9 7.09 -6.25 13.49
C ILE A 9 5.93 -5.29 13.47
N GLN A 10 6.14 -4.08 12.96
CA GLN A 10 5.14 -3.02 12.86
C GLN A 10 4.76 -2.78 11.39
N ILE A 11 3.50 -2.97 11.06
CA ILE A 11 2.98 -2.53 9.76
C ILE A 11 2.66 -1.05 9.81
N SER A 12 3.28 -0.30 8.90
CA SER A 12 3.11 1.13 8.71
C SER A 12 2.53 1.44 7.32
N THR A 13 2.61 2.67 6.86
CA THR A 13 1.88 3.15 5.70
C THR A 13 2.70 4.11 4.83
N ASP A 14 2.38 4.16 3.55
CA ASP A 14 2.81 5.18 2.60
C ASP A 14 2.35 6.61 2.97
N TYR A 15 1.28 6.75 3.77
CA TYR A 15 0.78 8.03 4.27
C TYR A 15 1.75 8.78 5.19
N VAL A 16 2.87 8.17 5.58
CA VAL A 16 3.99 8.88 6.22
C VAL A 16 4.66 9.87 5.26
N PHE A 17 4.44 9.72 3.96
CA PHE A 17 4.84 10.64 2.91
C PHE A 17 3.62 11.42 2.40
N GLY A 18 3.80 12.60 1.83
CA GLY A 18 2.65 13.37 1.34
C GLY A 18 3.03 14.68 0.66
N LYS A 19 4.34 14.99 0.60
CA LYS A 19 4.88 16.16 -0.07
C LYS A 19 5.82 15.74 -1.19
N GLU A 20 6.15 16.69 -2.05
CA GLU A 20 7.13 16.51 -3.13
C GLU A 20 8.45 15.86 -2.67
N PRO A 21 9.15 15.18 -3.60
CA PRO A 21 8.85 15.09 -5.04
C PRO A 21 7.77 14.04 -5.36
N TYR A 22 6.94 14.30 -6.39
CA TYR A 22 5.86 13.40 -6.83
C TYR A 22 6.23 12.51 -8.04
N ASN A 23 7.50 12.41 -8.39
CA ASN A 23 7.99 11.66 -9.55
C ASN A 23 9.13 10.70 -9.20
N ILE A 24 9.47 10.58 -7.94
CA ILE A 24 10.52 9.69 -7.44
C ILE A 24 9.92 8.78 -6.36
N PRO A 25 10.10 7.45 -6.44
CA PRO A 25 9.66 6.55 -5.40
C PRO A 25 10.22 6.93 -4.02
N CYS A 26 9.34 6.88 -3.01
CA CYS A 26 9.71 7.23 -1.64
C CYS A 26 10.64 6.18 -1.03
N GLY A 27 11.85 6.56 -0.69
CA GLY A 27 12.83 5.66 -0.05
C GLY A 27 12.59 5.44 1.46
N PRO A 28 13.04 4.30 2.04
CA PRO A 28 12.83 4.00 3.46
C PRO A 28 13.54 4.99 4.40
N ALA A 29 14.66 5.57 3.98
CA ALA A 29 15.41 6.60 4.72
C ALA A 29 14.87 8.03 4.50
N GLN A 30 13.94 8.21 3.55
CA GLN A 30 13.37 9.53 3.27
C GLN A 30 12.60 10.06 4.48
N LYS A 31 12.80 11.35 4.79
CA LYS A 31 12.09 12.02 5.88
C LYS A 31 10.58 11.99 5.64
N GLY A 32 9.82 11.53 6.63
CA GLY A 32 8.36 11.54 6.56
C GLY A 32 7.79 12.97 6.52
N THR A 33 6.80 13.18 5.66
CA THR A 33 6.13 14.47 5.42
C THR A 33 4.60 14.30 5.39
N PRO A 34 3.98 13.68 6.43
CA PRO A 34 2.57 13.34 6.40
C PRO A 34 1.69 14.59 6.35
N THR A 35 0.64 14.57 5.53
CA THR A 35 -0.33 15.67 5.40
C THR A 35 -1.58 15.48 6.26
N GLY A 36 -1.93 14.23 6.59
CA GLY A 36 -3.10 13.89 7.39
C GLY A 36 -2.77 13.38 8.80
N VAL A 37 -3.79 13.31 9.67
CA VAL A 37 -3.65 12.81 11.07
C VAL A 37 -3.19 11.35 11.07
N TYR A 38 -3.77 10.50 10.23
CA TYR A 38 -3.39 9.09 10.12
C TYR A 38 -1.89 8.90 9.84
N GLY A 39 -1.37 9.57 8.82
CA GLY A 39 0.06 9.51 8.50
C GLY A 39 0.94 10.05 9.64
N LYS A 40 0.53 11.14 10.30
CA LYS A 40 1.25 11.70 11.46
C LYS A 40 1.31 10.72 12.63
N THR A 41 0.19 10.08 12.98
CA THR A 41 0.15 9.10 14.09
C THR A 41 0.98 7.87 13.77
N LYS A 42 0.96 7.37 12.54
CA LYS A 42 1.78 6.22 12.11
C LYS A 42 3.28 6.56 12.13
N LEU A 43 3.67 7.73 11.61
CA LEU A 43 5.06 8.19 11.68
C LEU A 43 5.54 8.37 13.12
N HIS A 44 4.70 8.94 13.98
CA HIS A 44 5.01 9.06 15.41
C HIS A 44 5.20 7.70 16.10
N SER A 45 4.35 6.71 15.75
CA SER A 45 4.50 5.33 16.21
C SER A 45 5.85 4.73 15.80
N GLU A 46 6.25 4.89 14.53
CA GLU A 46 7.58 4.45 14.07
C GLU A 46 8.71 5.08 14.89
N GLN A 47 8.66 6.39 15.09
CA GLN A 47 9.67 7.13 15.86
C GLN A 47 9.75 6.66 17.31
N LYS A 48 8.60 6.37 17.94
CA LYS A 48 8.54 5.84 19.30
C LYS A 48 9.14 4.45 19.42
N ILE A 49 8.83 3.56 18.46
CA ILE A 49 9.41 2.22 18.40
C ILE A 49 10.94 2.30 18.29
N ILE A 50 11.46 3.12 17.37
CA ILE A 50 12.90 3.32 17.20
C ILE A 50 13.54 3.86 18.49
N ALA A 51 12.90 4.81 19.15
CA ALA A 51 13.41 5.43 20.37
C ALA A 51 13.44 4.49 21.60
N THR A 52 12.69 3.38 21.59
CA THR A 52 12.74 2.39 22.68
C THR A 52 14.03 1.57 22.68
N GLY A 53 14.76 1.52 21.55
CA GLY A 53 15.94 0.67 21.38
C GLY A 53 15.62 -0.82 21.28
N CYS A 54 14.34 -1.22 21.17
CA CYS A 54 13.97 -2.62 20.96
C CYS A 54 14.40 -3.09 19.56
N ILE A 55 14.46 -4.40 19.38
CA ILE A 55 14.70 -5.02 18.07
C ILE A 55 13.42 -4.88 17.26
N TYR A 56 13.45 -4.13 16.15
CA TYR A 56 12.25 -3.82 15.37
C TYR A 56 12.42 -4.03 13.88
N ILE A 57 11.31 -4.33 13.22
CA ILE A 57 11.15 -4.33 11.78
C ILE A 57 9.88 -3.52 11.47
N ILE A 58 10.03 -2.40 10.79
CA ILE A 58 8.89 -1.57 10.36
C ILE A 58 8.70 -1.79 8.86
N ILE A 59 7.51 -2.23 8.46
CA ILE A 59 7.16 -2.44 7.05
C ILE A 59 6.11 -1.41 6.66
N ARG A 60 6.46 -0.42 5.84
CA ARG A 60 5.51 0.50 5.23
C ARG A 60 4.91 -0.15 4.00
N THR A 61 3.59 -0.08 3.90
CA THR A 61 2.82 -0.62 2.77
C THR A 61 1.81 0.40 2.26
N ALA A 62 1.25 0.16 1.07
CA ALA A 62 0.30 1.05 0.41
C ALA A 62 -0.90 0.26 -0.12
N TRP A 63 -2.08 0.86 -0.18
CA TRP A 63 -3.26 0.38 -0.90
C TRP A 63 -3.59 -1.09 -0.66
N LEU A 64 -3.61 -1.49 0.63
CA LEU A 64 -3.82 -2.88 1.03
C LEU A 64 -5.22 -3.36 0.69
N TYR A 65 -5.31 -4.53 0.04
CA TYR A 65 -6.56 -5.20 -0.28
C TYR A 65 -6.45 -6.72 -0.07
N SER A 66 -7.59 -7.37 0.06
CA SER A 66 -7.70 -8.83 0.19
C SER A 66 -9.13 -9.30 -0.09
N GLU A 67 -9.32 -10.59 -0.16
CA GLU A 67 -10.62 -11.27 -0.17
C GLU A 67 -11.40 -11.09 1.14
N PHE A 68 -10.72 -10.70 2.23
CA PHE A 68 -11.32 -10.51 3.55
C PHE A 68 -11.61 -9.03 3.85
N GLY A 69 -12.61 -8.78 4.70
CA GLY A 69 -12.93 -7.47 5.22
C GLY A 69 -13.42 -6.46 4.18
N LYS A 70 -13.47 -5.19 4.57
CA LYS A 70 -13.82 -4.07 3.69
C LYS A 70 -12.55 -3.46 3.13
N ASN A 71 -12.45 -3.33 1.82
CA ASN A 71 -11.34 -2.68 1.14
C ASN A 71 -11.78 -2.06 -0.19
N PHE A 72 -10.87 -1.32 -0.84
CA PHE A 72 -11.18 -0.64 -2.10
C PHE A 72 -11.56 -1.60 -3.22
N CYS A 73 -10.85 -2.72 -3.38
CA CYS A 73 -11.11 -3.72 -4.41
C CYS A 73 -12.56 -4.23 -4.33
N LYS A 74 -12.99 -4.71 -3.16
CA LYS A 74 -14.36 -5.19 -2.94
C LYS A 74 -15.41 -4.09 -3.12
N THR A 75 -15.08 -2.86 -2.75
CA THR A 75 -15.97 -1.71 -2.98
C THR A 75 -16.15 -1.47 -4.47
N MET A 76 -15.08 -1.50 -5.26
CA MET A 76 -15.16 -1.30 -6.71
C MET A 76 -15.86 -2.46 -7.42
N ILE A 77 -15.63 -3.71 -7.02
CA ILE A 77 -16.39 -4.87 -7.53
C ILE A 77 -17.91 -4.63 -7.40
N ASN A 78 -18.36 -4.21 -6.22
CA ASN A 78 -19.76 -3.96 -5.98
C ASN A 78 -20.29 -2.72 -6.75
N LEU A 79 -19.53 -1.63 -6.76
CA LEU A 79 -19.98 -0.40 -7.43
C LEU A 79 -20.04 -0.57 -8.95
N THR A 80 -19.07 -1.23 -9.56
CA THR A 80 -19.07 -1.48 -11.01
C THR A 80 -20.15 -2.47 -11.45
N ALA A 81 -20.61 -3.36 -10.56
CA ALA A 81 -21.74 -4.25 -10.82
C ALA A 81 -23.11 -3.56 -10.68
N THR A 82 -23.21 -2.45 -9.92
CA THR A 82 -24.51 -1.89 -9.52
C THR A 82 -24.77 -0.48 -10.04
N LYS A 83 -23.72 0.24 -10.47
CA LYS A 83 -23.84 1.62 -10.95
C LYS A 83 -23.64 1.71 -12.46
N PRO A 84 -24.42 2.51 -13.17
CA PRO A 84 -24.23 2.72 -14.61
C PRO A 84 -22.97 3.53 -14.93
N ALA A 85 -22.53 4.39 -13.99
CA ALA A 85 -21.32 5.19 -14.14
C ALA A 85 -20.64 5.47 -12.79
N LEU A 86 -19.32 5.59 -12.81
CA LEU A 86 -18.48 5.95 -11.66
C LEU A 86 -17.45 7.02 -12.07
N LYS A 87 -17.17 7.97 -11.18
CA LYS A 87 -16.00 8.84 -11.29
C LYS A 87 -14.92 8.36 -10.33
N VAL A 88 -13.71 8.17 -10.83
CA VAL A 88 -12.57 7.66 -10.04
C VAL A 88 -11.33 8.53 -10.27
N VAL A 89 -10.67 8.85 -9.19
CA VAL A 89 -9.49 9.73 -9.17
C VAL A 89 -8.32 9.08 -9.93
N PHE A 90 -7.70 9.83 -10.87
CA PHE A 90 -6.57 9.36 -11.67
C PHE A 90 -5.24 10.06 -11.35
N ASP A 91 -5.26 11.21 -10.67
CA ASP A 91 -4.10 12.01 -10.30
C ASP A 91 -3.47 11.63 -8.93
N GLN A 92 -3.88 10.49 -8.38
CA GLN A 92 -3.25 9.86 -7.22
C GLN A 92 -2.66 8.52 -7.66
N CYS A 93 -1.31 8.45 -7.64
CA CYS A 93 -0.55 7.29 -8.08
C CYS A 93 0.11 6.57 -6.91
N GLY A 94 0.03 5.26 -6.93
CA GLY A 94 0.61 4.37 -5.93
C GLY A 94 0.76 2.95 -6.46
N THR A 95 0.91 2.00 -5.56
CA THR A 95 0.93 0.58 -5.93
C THR A 95 -0.01 -0.20 -5.01
N PRO A 96 -0.98 -0.95 -5.55
CA PRO A 96 -1.80 -1.84 -4.75
C PRO A 96 -0.96 -2.93 -4.07
N THR A 97 -1.37 -3.34 -2.87
CA THR A 97 -0.72 -4.41 -2.12
C THR A 97 -1.73 -5.49 -1.79
N TYR A 98 -1.52 -6.70 -2.31
CA TYR A 98 -2.29 -7.85 -1.91
C TYR A 98 -1.83 -8.36 -0.53
N ALA A 99 -2.75 -8.49 0.42
CA ALA A 99 -2.41 -8.83 1.80
C ALA A 99 -1.74 -10.20 1.95
N LEU A 100 -2.07 -11.17 1.10
CA LEU A 100 -1.42 -12.48 1.11
C LEU A 100 0.05 -12.38 0.70
N ASP A 101 0.39 -11.55 -0.29
CA ASP A 101 1.78 -11.33 -0.69
C ASP A 101 2.58 -10.65 0.43
N LEU A 102 1.99 -9.68 1.13
CA LEU A 102 2.59 -9.07 2.32
C LEU A 102 2.81 -10.12 3.42
N ALA A 103 1.83 -11.01 3.65
CA ALA A 103 1.97 -12.07 4.65
C ALA A 103 3.13 -13.03 4.33
N HIS A 104 3.31 -13.43 3.06
CA HIS A 104 4.44 -14.25 2.64
C HIS A 104 5.78 -13.57 2.89
N VAL A 105 5.88 -12.27 2.60
CA VAL A 105 7.09 -11.49 2.87
C VAL A 105 7.36 -11.39 4.37
N ILE A 106 6.34 -11.20 5.21
CA ILE A 106 6.50 -11.19 6.67
C ILE A 106 7.05 -12.53 7.17
N ILE A 107 6.55 -13.66 6.66
CA ILE A 107 7.07 -15.00 7.02
C ILE A 107 8.55 -15.10 6.65
N THR A 108 8.95 -14.69 5.44
CA THR A 108 10.35 -14.70 5.02
C THR A 108 11.24 -13.82 5.92
N ILE A 109 10.71 -12.65 6.34
CA ILE A 109 11.42 -11.74 7.25
C ILE A 109 11.59 -12.38 8.64
N ILE A 110 10.59 -13.11 9.14
CA ILE A 110 10.66 -13.81 10.45
C ILE A 110 11.73 -14.90 10.46
N GLU A 111 11.95 -15.58 9.34
CA GLU A 111 12.98 -16.63 9.22
C GLU A 111 14.40 -16.08 9.30
N LYS A 112 14.64 -14.87 8.81
CA LYS A 112 15.95 -14.20 8.82
C LYS A 112 15.83 -12.72 9.15
N PRO A 113 15.44 -12.38 10.39
CA PRO A 113 15.08 -11.02 10.74
C PRO A 113 16.26 -10.05 10.66
N GLN A 114 16.01 -8.87 10.12
CA GLN A 114 16.97 -7.76 10.04
C GLN A 114 16.30 -6.49 10.55
N VAL A 115 16.96 -5.81 11.49
CA VAL A 115 16.47 -4.53 12.05
C VAL A 115 16.40 -3.46 10.97
N GLY A 116 15.28 -2.75 10.89
CA GLY A 116 15.17 -1.62 9.96
C GLY A 116 13.77 -1.21 9.60
N VAL A 117 13.72 -0.21 8.72
CA VAL A 117 12.50 0.25 8.06
C VAL A 117 12.54 -0.22 6.61
N PHE A 118 11.52 -0.94 6.21
CA PHE A 118 11.40 -1.52 4.88
C PHE A 118 10.10 -1.10 4.22
N HIS A 119 10.09 -1.15 2.89
CA HIS A 119 8.91 -0.88 2.09
C HIS A 119 8.45 -2.13 1.36
N PHE A 120 7.15 -2.40 1.41
CA PHE A 120 6.53 -3.46 0.63
C PHE A 120 5.25 -2.97 -0.06
N SER A 121 5.16 -3.21 -1.35
CA SER A 121 3.94 -3.26 -2.17
C SER A 121 4.19 -4.23 -3.32
N ASN A 122 3.16 -4.62 -4.06
CA ASN A 122 3.37 -5.35 -5.31
C ASN A 122 4.18 -4.52 -6.31
N GLU A 123 4.62 -5.08 -7.43
CA GLU A 123 5.34 -4.33 -8.48
C GLU A 123 4.39 -3.52 -9.35
N GLY A 124 4.94 -2.52 -10.02
CA GLY A 124 4.21 -1.60 -10.91
C GLY A 124 3.69 -0.36 -10.20
N VAL A 125 3.05 0.50 -10.97
CA VAL A 125 2.44 1.76 -10.52
C VAL A 125 1.11 1.91 -11.27
N CYS A 126 0.08 2.39 -10.58
CA CYS A 126 -1.19 2.73 -11.18
C CYS A 126 -1.89 3.87 -10.42
N SER A 127 -2.90 4.47 -11.02
CA SER A 127 -3.84 5.34 -10.33
C SER A 127 -5.01 4.52 -9.74
N TRP A 128 -5.84 5.15 -8.90
CA TRP A 128 -7.10 4.53 -8.45
C TRP A 128 -8.04 4.23 -9.63
N TYR A 129 -7.99 5.07 -10.67
CA TYR A 129 -8.74 4.85 -11.91
C TYR A 129 -8.28 3.58 -12.62
N ASP A 130 -6.97 3.41 -12.85
CA ASP A 130 -6.41 2.22 -13.49
C ASP A 130 -6.72 0.95 -12.69
N PHE A 131 -6.61 1.03 -11.37
CA PHE A 131 -6.92 -0.07 -10.48
C PHE A 131 -8.40 -0.48 -10.59
N THR A 132 -9.32 0.51 -10.64
CA THR A 132 -10.76 0.26 -10.82
C THR A 132 -11.08 -0.34 -12.19
N GLN A 133 -10.47 0.17 -13.25
CA GLN A 133 -10.62 -0.36 -14.62
C GLN A 133 -10.22 -1.84 -14.67
N MET A 134 -9.09 -2.19 -14.06
CA MET A 134 -8.62 -3.56 -14.05
C MET A 134 -9.52 -4.47 -13.20
N ILE A 135 -10.00 -4.00 -12.04
CA ILE A 135 -10.98 -4.74 -11.23
C ILE A 135 -12.23 -5.06 -12.06
N ALA A 136 -12.83 -4.05 -12.70
CA ALA A 136 -14.03 -4.22 -13.51
C ALA A 136 -13.81 -5.22 -14.65
N LYS A 137 -12.67 -5.12 -15.34
CA LYS A 137 -12.28 -6.03 -16.42
C LYS A 137 -12.18 -7.49 -15.95
N ILE A 138 -11.51 -7.74 -14.81
CA ILE A 138 -11.30 -9.10 -14.28
C ILE A 138 -12.63 -9.75 -13.87
N VAL A 139 -13.53 -8.98 -13.22
CA VAL A 139 -14.83 -9.51 -12.80
C VAL A 139 -15.89 -9.51 -13.90
N GLY A 140 -15.59 -8.96 -15.07
CA GLY A 140 -16.54 -8.91 -16.20
C GLY A 140 -17.62 -7.83 -16.10
N ASN A 141 -17.46 -6.81 -15.24
CA ASN A 141 -18.41 -5.69 -15.07
C ASN A 141 -18.15 -4.61 -16.13
N ASN A 142 -18.43 -4.91 -17.41
CA ASN A 142 -18.07 -4.05 -18.53
C ASN A 142 -19.12 -2.97 -18.85
N ASP A 143 -20.30 -3.02 -18.23
CA ASP A 143 -21.41 -2.09 -18.51
C ASP A 143 -21.32 -0.78 -17.73
N CYS A 144 -20.46 -0.71 -16.72
CA CYS A 144 -20.25 0.49 -15.93
C CYS A 144 -19.32 1.48 -16.65
N ASP A 145 -19.79 2.70 -16.93
CA ASP A 145 -18.95 3.78 -17.47
C ASP A 145 -18.02 4.33 -16.38
N ILE A 146 -16.76 3.89 -16.37
CA ILE A 146 -15.75 4.32 -15.40
C ILE A 146 -15.00 5.53 -15.97
N GLN A 147 -15.28 6.71 -15.44
CA GLN A 147 -14.71 7.99 -15.86
C GLN A 147 -13.58 8.41 -14.92
N SER A 148 -12.48 8.93 -15.49
CA SER A 148 -11.42 9.56 -14.69
C SER A 148 -11.85 10.95 -14.20
N CYS A 149 -11.41 11.33 -12.99
CA CYS A 149 -11.57 12.68 -12.47
C CYS A 149 -10.34 13.13 -11.69
N TYR A 150 -10.18 14.44 -11.52
CA TYR A 150 -9.13 14.98 -10.63
C TYR A 150 -9.53 14.87 -9.16
N SER A 151 -8.55 14.81 -8.27
CA SER A 151 -8.77 14.87 -6.82
C SER A 151 -9.53 16.13 -6.39
N SER A 152 -9.38 17.24 -7.10
CA SER A 152 -10.10 18.48 -6.87
C SER A 152 -11.61 18.39 -7.16
N GLU A 153 -12.02 17.45 -7.99
CA GLU A 153 -13.43 17.20 -8.32
C GLU A 153 -14.08 16.20 -7.34
N TYR A 154 -13.27 15.49 -6.53
CA TYR A 154 -13.76 14.47 -5.61
C TYR A 154 -13.66 14.96 -4.17
N PRO A 155 -14.77 15.36 -3.52
CA PRO A 155 -14.76 15.85 -2.15
C PRO A 155 -14.21 14.78 -1.19
N SER A 156 -13.11 15.07 -0.53
CA SER A 156 -12.53 14.19 0.48
C SER A 156 -12.18 15.01 1.72
N PRO A 157 -12.56 14.56 2.93
CA PRO A 157 -12.19 15.24 4.17
C PRO A 157 -10.69 15.13 4.48
N VAL A 158 -9.96 14.27 3.74
CA VAL A 158 -8.54 14.00 3.97
C VAL A 158 -7.77 14.25 2.68
N THR A 159 -6.71 15.05 2.77
CA THR A 159 -5.73 15.20 1.68
C THR A 159 -4.91 13.93 1.55
N ARG A 160 -5.03 13.25 0.41
CA ARG A 160 -4.26 12.05 0.09
C ARG A 160 -2.99 12.42 -0.68
N PRO A 161 -1.90 11.66 -0.54
CA PRO A 161 -0.70 11.85 -1.36
C PRO A 161 -1.03 11.72 -2.85
N ALA A 162 -0.54 12.67 -3.67
CA ALA A 162 -0.65 12.57 -5.13
C ALA A 162 0.25 11.45 -5.69
N TYR A 163 1.36 11.18 -5.01
CA TYR A 163 2.30 10.11 -5.36
C TYR A 163 2.79 9.41 -4.11
N SER A 164 2.50 8.12 -3.98
CA SER A 164 2.85 7.30 -2.81
C SER A 164 3.56 6.00 -3.17
N VAL A 165 4.21 5.97 -4.34
CA VAL A 165 5.00 4.82 -4.77
C VAL A 165 6.18 4.62 -3.84
N LEU A 166 6.32 3.41 -3.31
CA LEU A 166 7.36 3.05 -2.37
C LEU A 166 8.57 2.44 -3.10
N ASP A 167 9.78 2.91 -2.79
CA ASP A 167 11.02 2.24 -3.20
C ASP A 167 11.20 0.95 -2.40
N LYS A 168 11.33 -0.16 -3.11
CA LYS A 168 11.41 -1.51 -2.56
C LYS A 168 12.79 -2.16 -2.74
N CYS A 169 13.80 -1.40 -3.17
CA CYS A 169 15.14 -1.94 -3.42
C CYS A 169 15.72 -2.57 -2.15
N THR A 170 15.68 -1.86 -1.03
CA THR A 170 16.28 -2.30 0.25
C THR A 170 15.71 -3.64 0.72
N ILE A 171 14.38 -3.84 0.71
CA ILE A 171 13.79 -5.11 1.17
C ILE A 171 14.14 -6.27 0.23
N LYS A 172 14.18 -6.03 -1.08
CA LYS A 172 14.55 -7.04 -2.08
C LYS A 172 16.00 -7.50 -1.91
N GLU A 173 16.91 -6.57 -1.72
CA GLU A 173 18.34 -6.83 -1.52
C GLU A 173 18.61 -7.53 -0.17
N THR A 174 17.92 -7.09 0.90
CA THR A 174 18.12 -7.63 2.24
C THR A 174 17.61 -9.06 2.38
N PHE A 175 16.42 -9.35 1.83
CA PHE A 175 15.73 -10.64 2.02
C PHE A 175 15.72 -11.52 0.76
N TYR A 176 16.31 -11.07 -0.35
CA TYR A 176 16.35 -11.78 -1.63
C TYR A 176 14.97 -12.20 -2.15
N VAL A 177 13.96 -11.33 -1.94
CA VAL A 177 12.56 -11.58 -2.30
C VAL A 177 12.21 -10.96 -3.66
N LYS A 178 11.33 -11.64 -4.40
CA LYS A 178 10.70 -11.14 -5.62
C LYS A 178 9.24 -10.86 -5.32
N PHE A 179 8.73 -9.77 -5.89
CA PHE A 179 7.34 -9.38 -5.70
C PHE A 179 6.54 -9.60 -6.98
N PRO A 180 5.31 -10.13 -6.89
CA PRO A 180 4.41 -10.21 -8.04
C PRO A 180 4.05 -8.82 -8.56
N TYR A 181 3.73 -8.74 -9.85
CA TYR A 181 3.14 -7.55 -10.42
C TYR A 181 1.70 -7.37 -9.89
N TRP A 182 1.27 -6.13 -9.68
CA TRP A 182 0.00 -5.85 -8.99
C TRP A 182 -1.24 -6.43 -9.71
N ILE A 183 -1.20 -6.55 -11.04
CA ILE A 183 -2.29 -7.16 -11.83
C ILE A 183 -2.37 -8.66 -11.54
N ASP A 184 -1.24 -9.36 -11.53
CA ASP A 184 -1.20 -10.82 -11.27
C ASP A 184 -1.74 -11.13 -9.87
N SER A 185 -1.40 -10.30 -8.88
CA SER A 185 -1.88 -10.41 -7.50
C SER A 185 -3.38 -10.08 -7.40
N LEU A 186 -3.87 -9.13 -8.20
CA LEU A 186 -5.29 -8.79 -8.24
C LEU A 186 -6.11 -9.93 -8.85
N GLU A 187 -5.67 -10.50 -9.97
CA GLU A 187 -6.30 -11.67 -10.58
C GLU A 187 -6.38 -12.84 -9.60
N LYS A 188 -5.29 -13.12 -8.90
CA LYS A 188 -5.24 -14.16 -7.88
C LYS A 188 -6.23 -13.90 -6.74
N CYS A 189 -6.31 -12.66 -6.23
CA CYS A 189 -7.22 -12.29 -5.15
C CYS A 189 -8.70 -12.41 -5.55
N ILE A 190 -9.03 -12.10 -6.80
CA ILE A 190 -10.43 -12.14 -7.28
C ILE A 190 -10.86 -13.58 -7.65
N SER A 191 -9.93 -14.46 -8.00
CA SER A 191 -10.20 -15.84 -8.40
C SER A 191 -10.45 -16.81 -7.22
N ILE A 192 -10.27 -16.34 -5.99
CA ILE A 192 -10.57 -17.11 -4.76
C ILE A 192 -12.01 -16.88 -4.34
#